data_b22d6cd7acb49f9c61a4f477533af24e
#
_entry.id   b22d6cd7acb49f9c61a4f477533af24e
#
_cell.length_a   1.000
_cell.length_b   1.000
_cell.length_c   1.000
_cell.angle_alpha   90.00
_cell.angle_beta   90.00
_cell.angle_gamma   90.00
#
_symmetry.space_group_name_H-M   'P 1'
#
loop_
_entity.id
_entity.type
_entity.pdbx_description
1 polymer ?
#
loop_
_entity_poly.entity_id
_entity_poly.type
_entity_poly.pdbx_seq_one_letter_code
_entity_poly.pdbx_strand_id
1 'polypeptide(L)'
;MDSFKVTDEGGGIIRVDAESSLVRKAMAEAMCAEVDELATRYSGRFKILMNMEAMSKGTPGAGFYTLRRMKEYDMTALALFRANTFMRRMAQVVLGLNGFSNFALFDDEVEARAWLEHADEHAPADEPEHPEAGSRRAPLVAAVTAAGLALVVAVRRRRQAA
;
A
#
# COMPACT_ATOMS: atom_id res chain seq x y z
N MET A 1 7.31 -20.93 0.66
CA MET A 1 5.88 -20.70 0.97
C MET A 1 5.58 -19.28 0.55
N ASP A 2 5.04 -19.16 -0.64
CA ASP A 2 4.78 -17.87 -1.25
C ASP A 2 3.51 -17.32 -0.59
N SER A 3 3.64 -16.18 0.06
CA SER A 3 2.55 -15.52 0.77
C SER A 3 1.86 -14.47 -0.09
N PHE A 4 2.41 -14.26 -1.26
CA PHE A 4 1.87 -13.45 -2.33
C PHE A 4 2.11 -14.15 -3.65
N LYS A 5 1.18 -13.98 -4.57
CA LYS A 5 1.34 -14.32 -5.96
C LYS A 5 1.39 -13.03 -6.75
N VAL A 6 2.50 -12.80 -7.45
CA VAL A 6 2.67 -11.62 -8.29
C VAL A 6 2.61 -12.04 -9.75
N THR A 7 1.77 -11.39 -10.54
CA THR A 7 1.54 -11.73 -11.95
C THR A 7 1.50 -10.47 -12.82
N ASP A 8 2.06 -10.58 -14.01
CA ASP A 8 1.94 -9.57 -15.04
C ASP A 8 0.65 -9.80 -15.84
N GLU A 9 -0.28 -8.87 -15.80
CA GLU A 9 -1.54 -8.96 -16.56
C GLU A 9 -1.47 -8.25 -17.92
N GLY A 10 -0.35 -7.64 -18.22
CA GLY A 10 -0.21 -6.80 -19.41
C GLY A 10 -0.80 -5.39 -19.22
N GLY A 11 -0.63 -4.52 -20.23
CA GLY A 11 -1.17 -3.16 -20.17
C GLY A 11 -0.62 -2.29 -19.05
N GLY A 12 0.53 -2.64 -18.47
CA GLY A 12 1.12 -1.93 -17.34
C GLY A 12 0.49 -2.27 -15.99
N ILE A 13 -0.28 -3.36 -15.88
CA ILE A 13 -0.92 -3.77 -14.63
C ILE A 13 -0.17 -4.97 -14.05
N ILE A 14 0.35 -4.80 -12.83
CA ILE A 14 0.92 -5.87 -12.02
C ILE A 14 -0.12 -6.26 -10.97
N ARG A 15 -0.54 -7.52 -10.99
CA ARG A 15 -1.46 -8.09 -10.00
C ARG A 15 -0.69 -8.68 -8.84
N VAL A 16 -1.18 -8.43 -7.63
CA VAL A 16 -0.66 -8.98 -6.37
C VAL A 16 -1.81 -9.62 -5.60
N ASP A 17 -1.79 -10.93 -5.45
CA ASP A 17 -2.76 -11.66 -4.63
C ASP A 17 -2.11 -12.05 -3.29
N ALA A 18 -2.70 -11.62 -2.18
CA ALA A 18 -2.29 -12.07 -0.85
C ALA A 18 -2.81 -13.48 -0.60
N GLU A 19 -1.92 -14.40 -0.25
CA GLU A 19 -2.26 -15.81 0.03
C GLU A 19 -2.14 -16.16 1.53
N SER A 20 -1.75 -15.19 2.36
CA SER A 20 -1.56 -15.38 3.80
C SER A 20 -2.32 -14.37 4.62
N SER A 21 -2.90 -14.85 5.73
CA SER A 21 -3.59 -13.98 6.69
C SER A 21 -2.65 -13.08 7.48
N LEU A 22 -1.37 -13.45 7.62
CA LEU A 22 -0.35 -12.67 8.34
C LEU A 22 0.84 -12.38 7.42
N VAL A 23 1.04 -11.11 7.11
CA VAL A 23 2.19 -10.65 6.32
C VAL A 23 3.35 -10.27 7.23
N ARG A 24 4.49 -10.94 7.06
CA ARG A 24 5.76 -10.67 7.73
C ARG A 24 6.68 -9.88 6.81
N LYS A 25 7.73 -9.27 7.38
CA LYS A 25 8.68 -8.46 6.61
C LYS A 25 9.33 -9.22 5.46
N ALA A 26 9.82 -10.44 5.70
CA ALA A 26 10.43 -11.26 4.65
C ALA A 26 9.48 -11.56 3.48
N MET A 27 8.18 -11.70 3.76
CA MET A 27 7.15 -11.90 2.74
C MET A 27 6.93 -10.63 1.91
N ALA A 28 6.93 -9.46 2.57
CA ALA A 28 6.84 -8.18 1.89
C ALA A 28 8.09 -7.90 1.04
N GLU A 29 9.27 -8.31 1.52
CA GLU A 29 10.52 -8.20 0.77
C GLU A 29 10.48 -9.07 -0.51
N ALA A 30 10.04 -10.31 -0.42
CA ALA A 30 9.89 -11.20 -1.57
C ALA A 30 8.87 -10.65 -2.59
N MET A 31 7.69 -10.22 -2.13
CA MET A 31 6.67 -9.59 -2.97
C MET A 31 7.24 -8.38 -3.72
N CYS A 32 7.90 -7.47 -3.01
CA CYS A 32 8.47 -6.28 -3.66
C CYS A 32 9.55 -6.64 -4.68
N ALA A 33 10.37 -7.68 -4.43
CA ALA A 33 11.36 -8.13 -5.40
C ALA A 33 10.72 -8.64 -6.70
N GLU A 34 9.62 -9.39 -6.60
CA GLU A 34 8.87 -9.83 -7.78
C GLU A 34 8.20 -8.66 -8.53
N VAL A 35 7.64 -7.70 -7.79
CA VAL A 35 7.10 -6.46 -8.39
C VAL A 35 8.21 -5.68 -9.11
N ASP A 36 9.39 -5.56 -8.50
CA ASP A 36 10.55 -4.89 -9.12
C ASP A 36 10.94 -5.53 -10.45
N GLU A 37 11.00 -6.87 -10.49
CA GLU A 37 11.34 -7.61 -11.71
C GLU A 37 10.33 -7.33 -12.83
N LEU A 38 9.03 -7.35 -12.51
CA LEU A 38 7.99 -7.07 -13.50
C LEU A 38 7.95 -5.60 -13.91
N ALA A 39 8.16 -4.68 -12.98
CA ALA A 39 8.15 -3.23 -13.22
C ALA A 39 9.21 -2.81 -14.26
N THR A 40 10.34 -3.51 -14.33
CA THR A 40 11.38 -3.24 -15.34
C THR A 40 10.87 -3.35 -16.78
N ARG A 41 9.83 -4.16 -17.02
CA ARG A 41 9.22 -4.36 -18.34
C ARG A 41 8.42 -3.15 -18.82
N TYR A 42 8.02 -2.29 -17.90
CA TYR A 42 7.14 -1.15 -18.16
C TYR A 42 7.87 0.20 -18.15
N SER A 43 9.19 0.20 -18.24
CA SER A 43 10.00 1.42 -18.21
C SER A 43 9.70 2.32 -17.01
N GLY A 44 9.30 1.70 -15.90
CA GLY A 44 9.04 2.36 -14.62
C GLY A 44 7.59 2.78 -14.37
N ARG A 45 6.76 2.94 -15.40
CA ARG A 45 5.36 3.37 -15.20
C ARG A 45 4.41 2.19 -15.22
N PHE A 46 3.86 1.84 -14.06
CA PHE A 46 2.93 0.72 -13.91
C PHE A 46 1.86 1.00 -12.86
N LYS A 47 0.84 0.15 -12.85
CA LYS A 47 -0.28 0.16 -11.91
C LYS A 47 -0.28 -1.14 -11.11
N ILE A 48 -0.75 -1.09 -9.87
CA ILE A 48 -0.91 -2.30 -9.04
C ILE A 48 -2.38 -2.58 -8.80
N LEU A 49 -2.79 -3.83 -9.05
CA LEU A 49 -4.07 -4.39 -8.65
C LEU A 49 -3.84 -5.39 -7.53
N MET A 50 -4.24 -5.08 -6.29
CA MET A 50 -3.94 -5.91 -5.13
C MET A 50 -5.19 -6.51 -4.50
N ASN A 51 -5.24 -7.84 -4.49
CA ASN A 51 -6.24 -8.62 -3.76
C ASN A 51 -5.83 -8.80 -2.30
N MET A 52 -6.65 -8.30 -1.39
CA MET A 52 -6.39 -8.34 0.04
C MET A 52 -7.27 -9.34 0.80
N GLU A 53 -8.01 -10.21 0.10
CA GLU A 53 -9.00 -11.10 0.70
C GLU A 53 -8.42 -12.00 1.80
N ALA A 54 -7.29 -12.63 1.55
CA ALA A 54 -6.64 -13.49 2.53
C ALA A 54 -5.95 -12.70 3.67
N MET A 55 -5.60 -11.42 3.44
CA MET A 55 -4.81 -10.64 4.38
C MET A 55 -5.67 -10.07 5.51
N SER A 56 -5.37 -10.44 6.74
CA SER A 56 -6.05 -9.90 7.93
C SER A 56 -5.13 -9.10 8.85
N LYS A 57 -3.82 -9.34 8.78
CA LYS A 57 -2.81 -8.71 9.64
C LYS A 57 -1.51 -8.51 8.89
N GLY A 58 -0.77 -7.47 9.27
CA GLY A 58 0.60 -7.24 8.86
C GLY A 58 1.48 -6.91 10.07
N THR A 59 2.73 -7.35 10.05
CA THR A 59 3.70 -6.88 11.06
C THR A 59 4.09 -5.43 10.76
N PRO A 60 4.41 -4.61 11.78
CA PRO A 60 4.88 -3.25 11.54
C PRO A 60 6.07 -3.19 10.57
N GLY A 61 7.02 -4.13 10.69
CA GLY A 61 8.16 -4.22 9.78
C GLY A 61 7.78 -4.47 8.32
N ALA A 62 6.73 -5.27 8.05
CA ALA A 62 6.20 -5.47 6.70
C ALA A 62 5.60 -4.16 6.16
N GLY A 63 4.76 -3.50 6.97
CA GLY A 63 4.12 -2.25 6.57
C GLY A 63 5.13 -1.14 6.25
N PHE A 64 6.12 -0.93 7.12
CA PHE A 64 7.18 0.08 6.88
C PHE A 64 8.01 -0.23 5.64
N TYR A 65 8.36 -1.50 5.43
CA TYR A 65 9.12 -1.90 4.26
C TYR A 65 8.34 -1.64 2.97
N THR A 66 7.10 -2.12 2.90
CA THR A 66 6.23 -1.93 1.73
C THR A 66 6.04 -0.45 1.40
N LEU A 67 5.72 0.38 2.41
CA LEU A 67 5.55 1.82 2.21
C LEU A 67 6.81 2.52 1.67
N ARG A 68 7.97 2.14 2.21
CA ARG A 68 9.23 2.69 1.71
C ARG A 68 9.45 2.33 0.25
N ARG A 69 9.24 1.06 -0.11
CA ARG A 69 9.38 0.61 -1.50
C ARG A 69 8.37 1.27 -2.43
N MET A 70 7.11 1.41 -2.00
CA MET A 70 6.07 2.10 -2.79
C MET A 70 6.44 3.55 -3.13
N LYS A 71 7.18 4.24 -2.26
CA LYS A 71 7.68 5.60 -2.55
C LYS A 71 8.80 5.63 -3.59
N GLU A 72 9.51 4.53 -3.74
CA GLU A 72 10.60 4.38 -4.71
C GLU A 72 10.06 3.96 -6.09
N TYR A 73 8.79 3.51 -6.17
CA TYR A 73 8.15 3.12 -7.42
C TYR A 73 7.61 4.32 -8.20
N ASP A 74 7.81 4.29 -9.51
CA ASP A 74 7.09 5.16 -10.45
C ASP A 74 5.71 4.57 -10.77
N MET A 75 4.97 4.24 -9.72
CA MET A 75 3.66 3.64 -9.80
C MET A 75 2.59 4.72 -10.00
N THR A 76 1.81 4.59 -11.08
CA THR A 76 0.81 5.60 -11.43
C THR A 76 -0.50 5.44 -10.68
N ALA A 77 -0.87 4.22 -10.30
CA ALA A 77 -2.09 3.96 -9.53
C ALA A 77 -2.03 2.65 -8.74
N LEU A 78 -2.80 2.60 -7.65
CA LEU A 78 -2.95 1.44 -6.77
C LEU A 78 -4.42 1.16 -6.50
N ALA A 79 -4.96 0.05 -6.96
CA ALA A 79 -6.29 -0.43 -6.59
C ALA A 79 -6.18 -1.60 -5.62
N LEU A 80 -6.83 -1.46 -4.46
CA LEU A 80 -6.92 -2.49 -3.44
C LEU A 80 -8.35 -3.03 -3.41
N PHE A 81 -8.55 -4.34 -3.45
CA PHE A 81 -9.89 -4.90 -3.40
C PHE A 81 -10.02 -6.06 -2.41
N ARG A 82 -11.25 -6.32 -1.96
CA ARG A 82 -11.59 -7.34 -0.93
C ARG A 82 -10.86 -7.18 0.38
N ALA A 83 -10.46 -5.96 0.72
CA ALA A 83 -9.89 -5.67 2.04
C ALA A 83 -10.96 -5.71 3.12
N ASN A 84 -10.70 -6.38 4.25
CA ASN A 84 -11.57 -6.30 5.40
C ASN A 84 -11.58 -4.87 6.00
N THR A 85 -12.57 -4.57 6.84
CA THR A 85 -12.79 -3.21 7.40
C THR A 85 -11.54 -2.66 8.10
N PHE A 86 -10.79 -3.49 8.81
CA PHE A 86 -9.57 -3.07 9.49
C PHE A 86 -8.48 -2.68 8.48
N MET A 87 -8.25 -3.53 7.48
CA MET A 87 -7.24 -3.28 6.44
C MET A 87 -7.60 -2.07 5.57
N ARG A 88 -8.89 -1.85 5.28
CA ARG A 88 -9.37 -0.64 4.59
C ARG A 88 -8.99 0.63 5.34
N ARG A 89 -9.30 0.69 6.63
CA ARG A 89 -8.97 1.84 7.49
C ARG A 89 -7.45 2.05 7.57
N MET A 90 -6.71 0.97 7.73
CA MET A 90 -5.25 1.04 7.77
C MET A 90 -4.67 1.56 6.45
N ALA A 91 -5.15 1.05 5.31
CA ALA A 91 -4.69 1.51 4.00
C ALA A 91 -4.99 3.01 3.80
N GLN A 92 -6.21 3.46 4.11
CA GLN A 92 -6.59 4.88 4.00
C GLN A 92 -5.68 5.80 4.83
N VAL A 93 -5.45 5.43 6.09
CA VAL A 93 -4.59 6.22 6.99
C VAL A 93 -3.15 6.20 6.52
N VAL A 94 -2.62 5.03 6.24
CA VAL A 94 -1.21 4.83 5.94
C VAL A 94 -0.84 5.43 4.59
N LEU A 95 -1.62 5.18 3.54
CA LEU A 95 -1.36 5.71 2.20
C LEU A 95 -1.61 7.22 2.16
N GLY A 96 -2.70 7.70 2.76
CA GLY A 96 -3.03 9.11 2.81
C GLY A 96 -1.97 9.94 3.55
N LEU A 97 -1.51 9.48 4.73
CA LEU A 97 -0.46 10.17 5.49
C LEU A 97 0.91 10.17 4.79
N ASN A 98 1.15 9.22 3.91
CA ASN A 98 2.40 9.15 3.14
C ASN A 98 2.34 9.90 1.81
N GLY A 99 1.27 10.66 1.56
CA GLY A 99 1.11 11.48 0.36
C GLY A 99 0.82 10.65 -0.91
N PHE A 100 0.36 9.41 -0.74
CA PHE A 100 -0.06 8.60 -1.86
C PHE A 100 -1.47 9.05 -2.27
N SER A 101 -1.60 9.75 -3.38
CA SER A 101 -2.86 10.37 -3.81
C SER A 101 -3.67 9.50 -4.76
N ASN A 102 -3.01 8.67 -5.57
CA ASN A 102 -3.66 7.87 -6.61
C ASN A 102 -3.87 6.41 -6.16
N PHE A 103 -4.70 6.21 -5.14
CA PHE A 103 -5.13 4.89 -4.71
C PHE A 103 -6.64 4.85 -4.45
N ALA A 104 -7.24 3.69 -4.63
CA ALA A 104 -8.64 3.47 -4.31
C ALA A 104 -8.88 2.07 -3.72
N LEU A 105 -10.00 1.93 -2.98
CA LEU A 105 -10.41 0.72 -2.29
C LEU A 105 -11.78 0.26 -2.80
N PHE A 106 -11.86 -0.98 -3.23
CA PHE A 106 -13.03 -1.58 -3.87
C PHE A 106 -13.53 -2.81 -3.11
N ASP A 107 -14.78 -3.17 -3.32
CA ASP A 107 -15.34 -4.41 -2.79
C ASP A 107 -15.04 -5.59 -3.70
N ASP A 108 -14.98 -5.36 -4.99
CA ASP A 108 -14.72 -6.39 -5.98
C ASP A 108 -13.63 -6.01 -7.00
N GLU A 109 -13.19 -7.02 -7.74
CA GLU A 109 -12.13 -6.89 -8.72
C GLU A 109 -12.56 -6.13 -9.98
N VAL A 110 -13.83 -6.25 -10.39
CA VAL A 110 -14.32 -5.64 -11.65
C VAL A 110 -14.27 -4.12 -11.53
N GLU A 111 -14.75 -3.58 -10.41
CA GLU A 111 -14.68 -2.15 -10.12
C GLU A 111 -13.23 -1.66 -10.02
N ALA A 112 -12.37 -2.44 -9.33
CA ALA A 112 -10.96 -2.11 -9.18
C ALA A 112 -10.24 -2.02 -10.54
N ARG A 113 -10.51 -2.95 -11.45
CA ARG A 113 -9.94 -2.95 -12.81
C ARG A 113 -10.43 -1.78 -13.63
N ALA A 114 -11.75 -1.58 -13.67
CA ALA A 114 -12.33 -0.46 -14.40
C ALA A 114 -11.74 0.89 -13.96
N TRP A 115 -11.53 1.06 -12.66
CA TRP A 115 -10.89 2.26 -12.13
C TRP A 115 -9.43 2.39 -12.58
N LEU A 116 -8.64 1.29 -12.56
CA LEU A 116 -7.24 1.31 -13.01
C LEU A 116 -7.10 1.64 -14.50
N GLU A 117 -8.03 1.18 -15.34
CA GLU A 117 -8.01 1.49 -16.78
C GLU A 117 -8.10 3.00 -17.03
N HIS A 118 -8.85 3.72 -16.19
CA HIS A 118 -9.04 5.17 -16.31
C HIS A 118 -8.16 5.99 -15.35
N ALA A 119 -7.29 5.33 -14.57
CA ALA A 119 -6.51 6.00 -13.53
C ALA A 119 -5.54 7.07 -14.09
N ASP A 120 -5.06 6.90 -15.31
CA ASP A 120 -4.18 7.89 -15.95
C ASP A 120 -4.91 9.22 -16.25
N GLU A 121 -6.24 9.17 -16.39
CA GLU A 121 -7.08 10.36 -16.60
C GLU A 121 -7.33 11.13 -15.30
N HIS A 122 -7.15 10.47 -14.15
CA HIS A 122 -7.37 11.02 -12.80
C HIS A 122 -6.07 11.39 -12.08
N ALA A 123 -4.91 11.16 -12.73
CA ALA A 123 -3.65 11.61 -12.18
C ALA A 123 -3.73 13.16 -12.03
N PRO A 124 -3.45 13.72 -10.84
CA PRO A 124 -3.37 15.15 -10.71
C PRO A 124 -2.37 15.66 -11.76
N ALA A 125 -2.82 16.58 -12.60
CA ALA A 125 -1.92 17.25 -13.54
C ALA A 125 -0.74 17.78 -12.72
N ASP A 126 0.49 17.50 -13.17
CA ASP A 126 1.71 18.05 -12.57
C ASP A 126 1.48 19.53 -12.31
N GLU A 127 1.22 19.91 -11.05
CA GLU A 127 1.26 21.32 -10.70
C GLU A 127 2.70 21.77 -10.94
N PRO A 128 2.90 22.81 -11.77
CA PRO A 128 4.23 23.32 -12.00
C PRO A 128 4.82 23.73 -10.65
N GLU A 129 6.03 23.26 -10.37
CA GLU A 129 6.81 23.59 -9.19
C GLU A 129 6.74 25.10 -8.93
N HIS A 130 5.99 25.48 -7.89
CA HIS A 130 6.11 26.83 -7.35
C HIS A 130 7.43 26.90 -6.56
N PRO A 131 8.37 27.76 -6.97
CA PRO A 131 9.53 28.02 -6.16
C PRO A 131 9.13 28.86 -4.96
N GLU A 132 9.51 28.36 -3.81
CA GLU A 132 9.72 29.09 -2.56
C GLU A 132 8.53 29.76 -1.86
N ALA A 133 8.04 29.12 -0.82
CA ALA A 133 7.69 29.82 0.40
C ALA A 133 7.98 28.90 1.60
N GLY A 134 8.97 29.27 2.38
CA GLY A 134 9.35 28.59 3.60
C GLY A 134 8.18 28.49 4.58
N SER A 135 7.75 27.28 4.87
CA SER A 135 6.85 27.02 5.98
C SER A 135 7.34 25.81 6.75
N ARG A 136 7.74 26.09 7.99
CA ARG A 136 8.10 25.13 9.03
C ARG A 136 6.94 24.16 9.24
N ARG A 137 6.95 23.01 8.60
CA ARG A 137 6.11 21.87 8.99
C ARG A 137 6.93 20.93 9.86
N ALA A 138 6.67 21.01 11.16
CA ALA A 138 7.18 20.03 12.12
C ALA A 138 6.72 18.62 11.71
N PRO A 139 7.54 17.58 11.93
CA PRO A 139 7.22 16.23 11.49
C PRO A 139 6.10 15.64 12.35
N LEU A 140 4.90 15.60 11.83
CA LEU A 140 3.75 14.89 12.43
C LEU A 140 3.93 13.36 12.42
N VAL A 141 5.04 12.89 11.85
CA VAL A 141 5.38 11.47 11.75
C VAL A 141 5.63 10.81 13.11
N ALA A 142 6.02 11.58 14.14
CA ALA A 142 6.28 11.03 15.48
C ALA A 142 5.01 10.68 16.26
N ALA A 143 3.86 11.30 15.96
CA ALA A 143 2.63 11.10 16.73
C ALA A 143 1.88 9.80 16.35
N VAL A 144 1.99 9.35 15.10
CA VAL A 144 1.25 8.16 14.62
C VAL A 144 1.95 6.87 15.05
N THR A 145 3.28 6.87 15.16
CA THR A 145 4.05 5.75 15.72
C THR A 145 3.74 5.51 17.19
N ALA A 146 3.49 6.55 17.96
CA ALA A 146 3.15 6.43 19.39
C ALA A 146 1.72 5.88 19.61
N ALA A 147 0.75 6.28 18.78
CA ALA A 147 -0.63 5.79 18.90
C ALA A 147 -0.77 4.32 18.48
N GLY A 148 -0.07 3.90 17.43
CA GLY A 148 -0.06 2.49 16.98
C GLY A 148 0.60 1.56 17.99
N LEU A 149 1.68 1.99 18.64
CA LEU A 149 2.36 1.21 19.69
C LEU A 149 1.52 1.14 20.98
N ALA A 150 0.85 2.22 21.37
CA ALA A 150 0.03 2.26 22.57
C ALA A 150 -1.17 1.29 22.47
N LEU A 151 -1.78 1.14 21.30
CA LEU A 151 -2.90 0.22 21.09
C LEU A 151 -2.45 -1.25 21.23
N VAL A 152 -1.28 -1.60 20.71
CA VAL A 152 -0.71 -2.96 20.82
C VAL A 152 -0.36 -3.31 22.26
N VAL A 153 0.17 -2.36 23.03
CA VAL A 153 0.52 -2.56 24.45
C VAL A 153 -0.72 -2.66 25.32
N ALA A 154 -1.77 -1.88 25.06
CA ALA A 154 -3.02 -1.93 25.82
C ALA A 154 -3.77 -3.27 25.64
N VAL A 155 -3.80 -3.81 24.42
CA VAL A 155 -4.41 -5.13 24.13
C VAL A 155 -3.62 -6.27 24.80
N ARG A 156 -2.29 -6.16 24.87
CA ARG A 156 -1.44 -7.19 25.51
C ARG A 156 -1.61 -7.19 27.02
N ARG A 157 -1.76 -6.03 27.67
CA ARG A 157 -2.00 -5.95 29.14
C ARG A 157 -3.36 -6.49 29.56
N ARG A 158 -4.43 -6.36 28.73
CA ARG A 158 -5.75 -6.92 29.04
C ARG A 158 -5.80 -8.45 28.97
N ARG A 159 -4.92 -9.08 28.18
CA ARG A 159 -4.85 -10.55 28.08
C ARG A 159 -4.02 -11.22 29.18
N GLN A 160 -3.26 -10.47 29.95
CA GLN A 160 -2.48 -11.01 31.08
C GLN A 160 -3.18 -10.81 32.45
N ALA A 161 -4.32 -10.12 32.46
CA ALA A 161 -5.11 -9.84 33.67
C ALA A 161 -6.45 -10.63 33.71
N ALA A 162 -6.65 -11.60 32.82
CA ALA A 162 -7.74 -12.57 32.80
C ALA A 162 -7.17 -14.00 32.81
#